data_f84247fb85f158be8e4a73d2d5022b80
#
_entry.id   f84247fb85f158be8e4a73d2d5022b80
#
_cell.length_a   1.000
_cell.length_b   1.000
_cell.length_c   1.000
_cell.angle_alpha   90.00
_cell.angle_beta   90.00
_cell.angle_gamma   90.00
#
_symmetry.space_group_name_H-M   'P 1'
#
loop_
_entity.id
_entity.type
_entity.pdbx_description
1 polymer ?
#
loop_
_entity_poly.entity_id
_entity_poly.type
_entity_poly.pdbx_seq_one_letter_code
_entity_poly.pdbx_strand_id
1 'polypeptide(L)'
;VRVGIHAGSRDAGQIADQCRQAGVDEVFLSARAVPGFAERGYVSSDSVRAFGDTLAERGVRVSGMIAPVPSKEAVLGGDEAELADLCKTLKAMGEAGIEATLFYPLDGFIYFQEYHPGRPMEVMPGEEGWDEIIRFFRRVVSVADEVNLKLANHLWAVDMLHTIWDAVESPNNGVTYCQGMYIFGEDPHTAVENWGIERIFFCHARNLVRHGPSFQEYEEVPLDSGDVDIARCVRSLAEAGYDGVIVPEHLGEGGSISDAVAYLKKLIDGG
;
A
#
# COMPACT_ATOMS: atom_id res chain seq x y z
N VAL A 1 7.83 -14.77 2.15
CA VAL A 1 7.03 -13.93 1.24
C VAL A 1 5.78 -14.69 0.85
N ARG A 2 4.60 -14.07 0.92
CA ARG A 2 3.31 -14.64 0.51
C ARG A 2 2.74 -13.84 -0.66
N VAL A 3 1.90 -14.45 -1.50
CA VAL A 3 1.30 -13.75 -2.64
C VAL A 3 -0.19 -13.56 -2.38
N GLY A 4 -0.67 -12.34 -2.54
CA GLY A 4 -2.07 -11.99 -2.44
C GLY A 4 -2.54 -11.17 -3.64
N ILE A 5 -3.80 -10.73 -3.60
CA ILE A 5 -4.37 -9.82 -4.59
C ILE A 5 -5.12 -8.67 -3.92
N HIS A 6 -5.30 -7.57 -4.64
CA HIS A 6 -6.33 -6.59 -4.32
C HIS A 6 -7.67 -7.09 -4.83
N ALA A 7 -8.69 -7.05 -3.98
CA ALA A 7 -10.05 -7.38 -4.41
C ALA A 7 -10.84 -6.12 -4.76
N GLY A 8 -11.43 -6.13 -5.95
CA GLY A 8 -12.25 -5.02 -6.47
C GLY A 8 -13.72 -5.07 -6.08
N SER A 9 -14.19 -6.12 -5.39
CA SER A 9 -15.60 -6.31 -5.02
C SER A 9 -15.87 -6.01 -3.55
N ARG A 10 -17.17 -5.76 -3.22
CA ARG A 10 -17.71 -5.68 -1.86
C ARG A 10 -18.47 -6.94 -1.45
N ASP A 11 -18.62 -7.89 -2.38
CA ASP A 11 -19.31 -9.16 -2.16
C ASP A 11 -18.28 -10.25 -1.84
N ALA A 12 -18.43 -10.91 -0.69
CA ALA A 12 -17.50 -11.93 -0.22
C ALA A 12 -17.42 -13.15 -1.15
N GLY A 13 -18.50 -13.48 -1.84
CA GLY A 13 -18.51 -14.56 -2.84
C GLY A 13 -17.66 -14.22 -4.05
N GLN A 14 -17.83 -13.00 -4.57
CA GLN A 14 -17.03 -12.52 -5.70
C GLN A 14 -15.53 -12.36 -5.32
N ILE A 15 -15.23 -11.91 -4.11
CA ILE A 15 -13.84 -11.85 -3.63
C ILE A 15 -13.21 -13.25 -3.60
N ALA A 16 -13.93 -14.22 -3.05
CA ALA A 16 -13.45 -15.61 -3.01
C ALA A 16 -13.27 -16.21 -4.42
N ASP A 17 -14.15 -15.87 -5.36
CA ASP A 17 -14.01 -16.28 -6.76
C ASP A 17 -12.77 -15.63 -7.42
N GLN A 18 -12.52 -14.34 -7.17
CA GLN A 18 -11.32 -13.65 -7.65
C GLN A 18 -10.04 -14.29 -7.11
N CYS A 19 -9.97 -14.58 -5.80
CA CYS A 19 -8.84 -15.27 -5.18
C CYS A 19 -8.62 -16.65 -5.79
N ARG A 20 -9.69 -17.43 -5.99
CA ARG A 20 -9.63 -18.76 -6.61
C ARG A 20 -9.15 -18.71 -8.04
N GLN A 21 -9.64 -17.75 -8.85
CA GLN A 21 -9.20 -17.55 -10.23
C GLN A 21 -7.74 -17.13 -10.32
N ALA A 22 -7.28 -16.30 -9.38
CA ALA A 22 -5.88 -15.91 -9.28
C ALA A 22 -4.98 -17.00 -8.68
N GLY A 23 -5.55 -18.04 -8.06
CA GLY A 23 -4.81 -19.11 -7.41
C GLY A 23 -4.17 -18.69 -6.08
N VAL A 24 -4.78 -17.78 -5.34
CA VAL A 24 -4.35 -17.33 -4.00
C VAL A 24 -5.47 -17.51 -2.98
N ASP A 25 -5.10 -17.48 -1.72
CA ASP A 25 -6.02 -17.48 -0.57
C ASP A 25 -5.87 -16.19 0.30
N GLU A 26 -5.05 -15.24 -0.15
CA GLU A 26 -4.79 -14.00 0.56
C GLU A 26 -5.29 -12.78 -0.21
N VAL A 27 -5.92 -11.85 0.52
CA VAL A 27 -6.49 -10.64 -0.08
C VAL A 27 -6.17 -9.40 0.75
N PHE A 28 -5.88 -8.30 0.03
CA PHE A 28 -5.91 -6.95 0.57
C PHE A 28 -7.21 -6.27 0.17
N LEU A 29 -7.99 -5.83 1.16
CA LEU A 29 -9.32 -5.27 0.97
C LEU A 29 -9.34 -3.77 1.21
N SER A 30 -10.11 -3.04 0.40
CA SER A 30 -10.45 -1.66 0.76
C SER A 30 -11.37 -1.63 1.99
N ALA A 31 -11.09 -0.74 2.95
CA ALA A 31 -12.02 -0.47 4.05
C ALA A 31 -13.42 -0.09 3.56
N ARG A 32 -13.49 0.53 2.37
CA ARG A 32 -14.76 0.89 1.71
C ARG A 32 -15.60 -0.31 1.26
N ALA A 33 -15.01 -1.52 1.24
CA ALA A 33 -15.71 -2.77 0.94
C ALA A 33 -16.45 -3.35 2.16
N VAL A 34 -16.03 -2.98 3.36
CA VAL A 34 -16.63 -3.49 4.61
C VAL A 34 -18.06 -2.94 4.79
N PRO A 35 -19.04 -3.82 5.11
CA PRO A 35 -20.41 -3.38 5.33
C PRO A 35 -20.54 -2.26 6.36
N GLY A 36 -21.35 -1.26 6.04
CA GLY A 36 -21.61 -0.11 6.88
C GLY A 36 -20.62 1.05 6.71
N PHE A 37 -19.55 0.91 5.90
CA PHE A 37 -18.67 2.03 5.58
C PHE A 37 -19.41 3.16 4.84
N ALA A 38 -20.21 2.81 3.85
CA ALA A 38 -20.89 3.80 3.00
C ALA A 38 -21.86 4.69 3.80
N GLU A 39 -22.45 4.15 4.86
CA GLU A 39 -23.42 4.87 5.70
C GLU A 39 -22.74 5.76 6.76
N ARG A 40 -21.56 5.35 7.25
CA ARG A 40 -20.92 5.98 8.40
C ARG A 40 -19.68 6.82 8.05
N GLY A 41 -19.05 6.55 6.90
CA GLY A 41 -17.74 7.10 6.56
C GLY A 41 -16.56 6.39 7.21
N TYR A 42 -16.80 5.42 8.11
CA TYR A 42 -15.78 4.61 8.78
C TYR A 42 -16.26 3.17 9.02
N VAL A 43 -15.35 2.27 9.36
CA VAL A 43 -15.67 0.89 9.75
C VAL A 43 -15.69 0.73 11.28
N SER A 44 -16.42 -0.27 11.78
CA SER A 44 -16.30 -0.75 13.16
C SER A 44 -15.50 -2.05 13.22
N SER A 45 -14.84 -2.32 14.36
CA SER A 45 -14.08 -3.55 14.55
C SER A 45 -14.96 -4.80 14.39
N ASP A 46 -16.22 -4.74 14.82
CA ASP A 46 -17.17 -5.85 14.65
C ASP A 46 -17.51 -6.08 13.16
N SER A 47 -17.70 -5.02 12.37
CA SER A 47 -17.97 -5.17 10.93
C SER A 47 -16.77 -5.69 10.17
N VAL A 48 -15.55 -5.30 10.56
CA VAL A 48 -14.30 -5.83 9.96
C VAL A 48 -14.15 -7.31 10.29
N ARG A 49 -14.31 -7.71 11.58
CA ARG A 49 -14.26 -9.13 12.00
C ARG A 49 -15.31 -9.97 11.26
N ALA A 50 -16.56 -9.56 11.30
CA ALA A 50 -17.64 -10.32 10.66
C ALA A 50 -17.44 -10.51 9.15
N PHE A 51 -16.89 -9.49 8.48
CA PHE A 51 -16.58 -9.60 7.05
C PHE A 51 -15.38 -10.52 6.81
N GLY A 52 -14.34 -10.43 7.65
CA GLY A 52 -13.19 -11.32 7.65
C GLY A 52 -13.60 -12.79 7.89
N ASP A 53 -14.47 -13.07 8.87
CA ASP A 53 -14.99 -14.41 9.15
C ASP A 53 -15.77 -14.97 7.96
N THR A 54 -16.59 -14.12 7.31
CA THR A 54 -17.33 -14.51 6.10
C THR A 54 -16.41 -14.90 4.94
N LEU A 55 -15.25 -14.25 4.81
CA LEU A 55 -14.23 -14.61 3.82
C LEU A 55 -13.45 -15.87 4.23
N ALA A 56 -13.12 -16.00 5.52
CA ALA A 56 -12.44 -17.18 6.05
C ALA A 56 -13.24 -18.46 5.85
N GLU A 57 -14.59 -18.43 6.03
CA GLU A 57 -15.49 -19.53 5.68
C GLU A 57 -15.42 -19.96 4.21
N ARG A 58 -14.93 -19.08 3.33
CA ARG A 58 -14.71 -19.33 1.90
C ARG A 58 -13.26 -19.63 1.55
N GLY A 59 -12.40 -19.82 2.57
CA GLY A 59 -10.99 -20.13 2.40
C GLY A 59 -10.14 -18.94 2.00
N VAL A 60 -10.59 -17.70 2.27
CA VAL A 60 -9.84 -16.47 1.97
C VAL A 60 -9.44 -15.76 3.25
N ARG A 61 -8.16 -15.44 3.39
CA ARG A 61 -7.60 -14.69 4.51
C ARG A 61 -7.47 -13.20 4.13
N VAL A 62 -7.95 -12.32 4.99
CA VAL A 62 -7.67 -10.88 4.89
C VAL A 62 -6.28 -10.63 5.48
N SER A 63 -5.30 -10.37 4.63
CA SER A 63 -3.90 -10.17 5.02
C SER A 63 -3.58 -8.71 5.35
N GLY A 64 -4.48 -7.82 4.98
CA GLY A 64 -4.39 -6.41 5.28
C GLY A 64 -5.52 -5.64 4.63
N MET A 65 -5.57 -4.36 4.91
CA MET A 65 -6.62 -3.49 4.37
C MET A 65 -6.02 -2.21 3.79
N ILE A 66 -6.75 -1.62 2.85
CA ILE A 66 -6.45 -0.29 2.31
C ILE A 66 -7.26 0.72 3.12
N ALA A 67 -6.59 1.63 3.81
CA ALA A 67 -7.26 2.71 4.53
C ALA A 67 -7.95 3.69 3.56
N PRO A 68 -8.99 4.41 3.99
CA PRO A 68 -9.50 5.52 3.21
C PRO A 68 -8.39 6.53 2.93
N VAL A 69 -8.30 7.00 1.68
CA VAL A 69 -7.37 8.07 1.31
C VAL A 69 -7.88 9.38 1.91
N PRO A 70 -7.11 10.05 2.77
CA PRO A 70 -7.53 11.33 3.34
C PRO A 70 -7.50 12.44 2.29
N SER A 71 -8.42 13.39 2.43
CA SER A 71 -8.36 14.62 1.64
C SER A 71 -7.17 15.50 2.04
N LYS A 72 -6.79 16.40 1.15
CA LYS A 72 -5.76 17.41 1.45
C LYS A 72 -6.15 18.25 2.67
N GLU A 73 -7.43 18.61 2.77
CA GLU A 73 -7.99 19.36 3.87
C GLU A 73 -7.84 18.62 5.20
N ALA A 74 -8.10 17.32 5.24
CA ALA A 74 -7.91 16.50 6.44
C ALA A 74 -6.44 16.45 6.87
N VAL A 75 -5.51 16.33 5.93
CA VAL A 75 -4.07 16.29 6.22
C VAL A 75 -3.56 17.64 6.72
N LEU A 76 -4.04 18.75 6.14
CA LEU A 76 -3.64 20.11 6.53
C LEU A 76 -4.43 20.67 7.74
N GLY A 77 -5.29 19.86 8.38
CA GLY A 77 -6.03 20.26 9.58
C GLY A 77 -7.29 21.09 9.29
N GLY A 78 -7.76 21.14 8.04
CA GLY A 78 -9.00 21.83 7.66
C GLY A 78 -10.25 20.97 7.79
N ASP A 79 -10.13 19.63 7.85
CA ASP A 79 -11.25 18.70 8.07
C ASP A 79 -10.96 17.72 9.21
N GLU A 80 -11.22 18.15 10.43
CA GLU A 80 -11.08 17.34 11.64
C GLU A 80 -12.09 16.19 11.70
N ALA A 81 -13.24 16.29 11.04
CA ALA A 81 -14.26 15.24 11.03
C ALA A 81 -13.78 14.05 10.18
N GLU A 82 -13.24 14.31 8.98
CA GLU A 82 -12.66 13.27 8.13
C GLU A 82 -11.46 12.61 8.81
N LEU A 83 -10.57 13.39 9.42
CA LEU A 83 -9.43 12.85 10.18
C LEU A 83 -9.88 11.96 11.35
N ALA A 84 -10.94 12.37 12.07
CA ALA A 84 -11.49 11.56 13.15
C ALA A 84 -12.08 10.23 12.63
N ASP A 85 -12.76 10.23 11.49
CA ASP A 85 -13.31 9.00 10.88
C ASP A 85 -12.21 8.09 10.31
N LEU A 86 -11.14 8.65 9.76
CA LEU A 86 -9.93 7.89 9.42
C LEU A 86 -9.33 7.22 10.67
N CYS A 87 -9.15 7.96 11.76
CA CYS A 87 -8.63 7.43 13.02
C CYS A 87 -9.52 6.30 13.59
N LYS A 88 -10.85 6.44 13.53
CA LYS A 88 -11.79 5.37 13.92
C LYS A 88 -11.59 4.13 13.05
N THR A 89 -11.38 4.32 11.75
CA THR A 89 -11.16 3.22 10.81
C THR A 89 -9.86 2.48 11.11
N LEU A 90 -8.74 3.21 11.30
CA LEU A 90 -7.46 2.60 11.66
C LEU A 90 -7.55 1.83 12.98
N LYS A 91 -8.18 2.42 14.01
CA LYS A 91 -8.40 1.77 15.29
C LYS A 91 -9.21 0.48 15.13
N ALA A 92 -10.31 0.55 14.40
CA ALA A 92 -11.18 -0.60 14.15
C ALA A 92 -10.47 -1.75 13.40
N MET A 93 -9.58 -1.42 12.45
CA MET A 93 -8.74 -2.41 11.76
C MET A 93 -7.83 -3.15 12.74
N GLY A 94 -7.03 -2.44 13.54
CA GLY A 94 -6.13 -3.07 14.51
C GLY A 94 -6.88 -3.86 15.58
N GLU A 95 -7.98 -3.33 16.15
CA GLU A 95 -8.84 -4.05 17.08
C GLU A 95 -9.48 -5.31 16.48
N ALA A 96 -9.66 -5.36 15.17
CA ALA A 96 -10.14 -6.53 14.45
C ALA A 96 -9.04 -7.53 14.11
N GLY A 97 -7.78 -7.23 14.41
CA GLY A 97 -6.65 -8.12 14.17
C GLY A 97 -6.01 -7.96 12.77
N ILE A 98 -6.31 -6.88 12.07
CA ILE A 98 -5.60 -6.54 10.82
C ILE A 98 -4.17 -6.13 11.19
N GLU A 99 -3.18 -6.81 10.61
CA GLU A 99 -1.77 -6.59 10.92
C GLU A 99 -1.21 -5.32 10.26
N ALA A 100 -1.58 -5.08 8.99
CA ALA A 100 -1.08 -3.96 8.21
C ALA A 100 -2.16 -3.29 7.38
N THR A 101 -2.03 -1.97 7.21
CA THR A 101 -2.86 -1.22 6.27
C THR A 101 -1.99 -0.54 5.22
N LEU A 102 -2.36 -0.73 3.95
CA LEU A 102 -1.85 0.08 2.85
C LEU A 102 -2.43 1.48 2.99
N PHE A 103 -1.57 2.46 3.09
CA PHE A 103 -1.93 3.81 3.46
C PHE A 103 -1.38 4.83 2.46
N TYR A 104 -2.27 5.61 1.87
CA TYR A 104 -1.98 6.66 0.90
C TYR A 104 -2.21 8.05 1.53
N PRO A 105 -1.32 8.51 2.41
CA PRO A 105 -1.59 9.71 3.21
C PRO A 105 -1.53 11.00 2.41
N LEU A 106 -0.81 11.03 1.30
CA LEU A 106 -0.51 12.24 0.55
C LEU A 106 -0.91 12.17 -0.93
N ASP A 107 -1.73 11.19 -1.33
CA ASP A 107 -2.17 11.05 -2.72
C ASP A 107 -2.83 12.32 -3.27
N GLY A 108 -3.64 13.00 -2.47
CA GLY A 108 -4.27 14.26 -2.83
C GLY A 108 -3.29 15.43 -3.08
N PHE A 109 -2.05 15.33 -2.58
CA PHE A 109 -1.02 16.35 -2.81
C PHE A 109 -0.18 16.05 -4.04
N ILE A 110 0.10 14.78 -4.26
CA ILE A 110 1.14 14.34 -5.20
C ILE A 110 0.61 14.24 -6.61
N TYR A 111 -0.61 13.72 -6.78
CA TYR A 111 -1.13 13.40 -8.11
C TYR A 111 -1.89 14.52 -8.80
N PHE A 112 -2.31 15.54 -8.08
CA PHE A 112 -3.24 16.54 -8.62
C PHE A 112 -2.72 17.98 -8.61
N GLN A 113 -1.57 18.26 -8.03
CA GLN A 113 -1.00 19.60 -8.04
C GLN A 113 0.22 19.69 -8.96
N GLU A 114 0.00 20.30 -10.11
CA GLU A 114 1.02 20.83 -11.01
C GLU A 114 1.96 19.78 -11.66
N TYR A 115 1.36 18.78 -12.28
CA TYR A 115 2.10 18.02 -13.25
C TYR A 115 2.50 18.93 -14.43
N HIS A 116 3.76 19.26 -14.52
CA HIS A 116 4.37 19.92 -15.67
C HIS A 116 5.26 18.93 -16.41
N PRO A 117 4.95 18.59 -17.69
CA PRO A 117 5.83 17.78 -18.51
C PRO A 117 7.26 18.30 -18.49
N GLY A 118 8.24 17.42 -18.18
CA GLY A 118 9.67 17.74 -18.23
C GLY A 118 10.26 18.44 -17.00
N ARG A 119 9.50 18.62 -15.92
CA ARG A 119 10.08 18.98 -14.61
C ARG A 119 10.20 17.74 -13.74
N PRO A 120 11.29 17.62 -12.94
CA PRO A 120 11.28 16.67 -11.81
C PRO A 120 10.07 16.99 -10.94
N MET A 121 9.42 15.98 -10.42
CA MET A 121 8.31 16.16 -9.50
C MET A 121 8.88 16.75 -8.21
N GLU A 122 8.83 18.08 -8.06
CA GLU A 122 8.99 18.72 -6.76
C GLU A 122 7.71 18.49 -5.98
N VAL A 123 7.63 17.31 -5.38
CA VAL A 123 6.47 16.86 -4.60
C VAL A 123 6.62 17.27 -3.13
N MET A 124 7.51 18.17 -2.85
CA MET A 124 7.68 18.66 -1.50
C MET A 124 6.61 19.71 -1.20
N PRO A 125 5.79 19.53 -0.15
CA PRO A 125 5.04 20.65 0.40
C PRO A 125 6.01 21.79 0.65
N GLY A 126 5.63 23.02 0.36
CA GLY A 126 6.41 24.18 0.82
C GLY A 126 6.62 24.10 2.34
N GLU A 127 7.61 24.81 2.87
CA GLU A 127 7.94 24.80 4.30
C GLU A 127 6.70 24.97 5.20
N GLU A 128 5.71 25.71 4.74
CA GLU A 128 4.45 25.98 5.45
C GLU A 128 3.50 24.77 5.60
N GLY A 129 3.70 23.69 4.86
CA GLY A 129 2.83 22.48 4.92
C GLY A 129 3.39 21.34 5.74
N TRP A 130 4.67 21.35 6.07
CA TRP A 130 5.31 20.24 6.77
C TRP A 130 4.85 20.09 8.22
N ASP A 131 4.61 21.18 8.93
CA ASP A 131 4.15 21.12 10.32
C ASP A 131 2.77 20.46 10.42
N GLU A 132 1.88 20.74 9.49
CA GLU A 132 0.57 20.12 9.38
C GLU A 132 0.67 18.63 9.03
N ILE A 133 1.48 18.27 8.06
CA ILE A 133 1.73 16.88 7.66
C ILE A 133 2.29 16.08 8.84
N ILE A 134 3.30 16.60 9.52
CA ILE A 134 3.87 15.93 10.69
C ILE A 134 2.83 15.82 11.83
N ARG A 135 1.99 16.83 12.04
CA ARG A 135 0.88 16.76 13.01
C ARG A 135 -0.12 15.68 12.64
N PHE A 136 -0.48 15.58 11.36
CA PHE A 136 -1.33 14.52 10.84
C PHE A 136 -0.71 13.14 11.11
N PHE A 137 0.56 12.93 10.75
CA PHE A 137 1.24 11.65 10.98
C PHE A 137 1.33 11.31 12.47
N ARG A 138 1.64 12.26 13.35
CA ARG A 138 1.61 12.03 14.80
C ARG A 138 0.26 11.54 15.27
N ARG A 139 -0.83 12.07 14.70
CA ARG A 139 -2.19 11.66 15.06
C ARG A 139 -2.50 10.23 14.60
N VAL A 140 -2.25 9.91 13.33
CA VAL A 140 -2.59 8.59 12.78
C VAL A 140 -1.66 7.49 13.31
N VAL A 141 -0.37 7.78 13.49
CA VAL A 141 0.61 6.86 14.07
C VAL A 141 0.29 6.56 15.52
N SER A 142 -0.08 7.57 16.33
CA SER A 142 -0.52 7.34 17.72
C SER A 142 -1.69 6.36 17.81
N VAL A 143 -2.67 6.47 16.89
CA VAL A 143 -3.80 5.53 16.84
C VAL A 143 -3.34 4.12 16.42
N ALA A 144 -2.44 4.04 15.45
CA ALA A 144 -1.87 2.77 14.99
C ALA A 144 -1.09 2.06 16.12
N ASP A 145 -0.32 2.82 16.90
CA ASP A 145 0.43 2.30 18.05
C ASP A 145 -0.48 1.74 19.15
N GLU A 146 -1.62 2.40 19.43
CA GLU A 146 -2.59 1.92 20.42
C GLU A 146 -3.11 0.50 20.12
N VAL A 147 -3.18 0.13 18.84
CA VAL A 147 -3.76 -1.14 18.38
C VAL A 147 -2.78 -2.04 17.63
N ASN A 148 -1.48 -1.68 17.65
CA ASN A 148 -0.41 -2.39 16.96
C ASN A 148 -0.69 -2.64 15.46
N LEU A 149 -1.24 -1.62 14.77
CA LEU A 149 -1.52 -1.65 13.33
C LEU A 149 -0.33 -1.06 12.55
N LYS A 150 0.27 -1.83 11.68
CA LYS A 150 1.35 -1.37 10.80
C LYS A 150 0.81 -0.45 9.69
N LEU A 151 1.27 0.79 9.64
CA LEU A 151 0.97 1.74 8.57
C LEU A 151 2.00 1.59 7.44
N ALA A 152 1.62 0.90 6.38
CA ALA A 152 2.44 0.76 5.18
C ALA A 152 2.23 1.99 4.28
N ASN A 153 2.97 3.06 4.56
CA ASN A 153 2.85 4.31 3.81
C ASN A 153 3.25 4.11 2.36
N HIS A 154 2.35 4.40 1.45
CA HIS A 154 2.63 4.39 0.02
C HIS A 154 2.97 5.83 -0.41
N LEU A 155 4.24 6.15 -0.37
CA LEU A 155 4.79 7.45 -0.76
C LEU A 155 5.82 7.26 -1.87
N TRP A 156 5.81 8.15 -2.82
CA TRP A 156 6.64 8.06 -4.02
C TRP A 156 8.03 8.70 -3.86
N ALA A 157 8.18 9.61 -2.89
CA ALA A 157 9.44 10.29 -2.61
C ALA A 157 10.10 9.70 -1.37
N VAL A 158 11.25 9.07 -1.54
CA VAL A 158 12.03 8.44 -0.46
C VAL A 158 12.42 9.44 0.62
N ASP A 159 12.83 10.64 0.23
CA ASP A 159 13.20 11.71 1.18
C ASP A 159 12.04 12.12 2.10
N MET A 160 10.79 12.07 1.60
CA MET A 160 9.60 12.33 2.42
C MET A 160 9.41 11.27 3.50
N LEU A 161 9.64 10.00 3.18
CA LEU A 161 9.56 8.92 4.14
C LEU A 161 10.56 9.15 5.30
N HIS A 162 11.81 9.45 4.98
CA HIS A 162 12.82 9.73 6.00
C HIS A 162 12.44 10.93 6.87
N THR A 163 11.98 12.03 6.27
CA THR A 163 11.50 13.21 7.02
C THR A 163 10.37 12.86 8.00
N ILE A 164 9.41 12.02 7.54
CA ILE A 164 8.28 11.59 8.38
C ILE A 164 8.76 10.65 9.49
N TRP A 165 9.64 9.68 9.19
CA TRP A 165 10.16 8.75 10.19
C TRP A 165 10.99 9.43 11.27
N ASP A 166 11.82 10.40 10.88
CA ASP A 166 12.63 11.19 11.82
C ASP A 166 11.77 12.05 12.76
N ALA A 167 10.63 12.56 12.25
CA ALA A 167 9.73 13.41 13.01
C ALA A 167 8.69 12.61 13.83
N VAL A 168 8.37 11.37 13.43
CA VAL A 168 7.34 10.51 14.03
C VAL A 168 7.87 9.08 14.11
N GLU A 169 8.78 8.86 15.04
CA GLU A 169 9.38 7.55 15.28
C GLU A 169 8.33 6.59 15.87
N SER A 170 8.13 5.44 15.20
CA SER A 170 7.28 4.34 15.67
C SER A 170 7.62 3.05 14.93
N PRO A 171 7.53 1.88 15.59
CA PRO A 171 7.65 0.58 14.94
C PRO A 171 6.46 0.27 14.01
N ASN A 172 5.37 1.03 14.10
CA ASN A 172 4.18 0.90 13.24
C ASN A 172 4.14 1.92 12.10
N ASN A 173 5.15 2.79 11.96
CA ASN A 173 5.27 3.76 10.89
C ASN A 173 6.29 3.26 9.86
N GLY A 174 5.84 2.54 8.85
CA GLY A 174 6.70 1.93 7.85
C GLY A 174 6.30 2.29 6.41
N VAL A 175 6.58 1.41 5.48
CA VAL A 175 6.45 1.69 4.05
C VAL A 175 5.79 0.55 3.30
N THR A 176 5.10 0.90 2.22
CA THR A 176 4.78 0.01 1.12
C THR A 176 5.94 0.00 0.14
N TYR A 177 6.61 -1.14 0.02
CA TYR A 177 7.62 -1.32 -1.01
C TYR A 177 6.94 -1.59 -2.36
N CYS A 178 6.88 -0.58 -3.21
CA CYS A 178 6.33 -0.67 -4.56
C CYS A 178 7.45 -0.55 -5.59
N GLN A 179 7.65 -1.56 -6.45
CA GLN A 179 8.68 -1.48 -7.50
C GLN A 179 8.38 -0.37 -8.52
N GLY A 180 7.15 0.13 -8.58
CA GLY A 180 6.78 1.31 -9.36
C GLY A 180 7.53 2.60 -8.98
N MET A 181 8.24 2.65 -7.84
CA MET A 181 9.14 3.74 -7.47
C MET A 181 10.20 4.02 -8.56
N TYR A 182 10.49 3.05 -9.41
CA TYR A 182 11.38 3.21 -10.57
C TYR A 182 10.93 4.31 -11.53
N ILE A 183 9.62 4.61 -11.60
CA ILE A 183 9.07 5.73 -12.38
C ILE A 183 9.72 7.06 -11.98
N PHE A 184 9.98 7.24 -10.69
CA PHE A 184 10.53 8.46 -10.10
C PHE A 184 12.06 8.48 -10.07
N GLY A 185 12.71 7.47 -10.66
CA GLY A 185 14.17 7.37 -10.70
C GLY A 185 14.77 6.68 -9.47
N GLU A 186 13.95 6.20 -8.55
CA GLU A 186 14.40 5.41 -7.41
C GLU A 186 14.77 3.99 -7.86
N ASP A 187 15.84 3.41 -7.30
CA ASP A 187 16.22 2.04 -7.60
C ASP A 187 15.52 1.05 -6.65
N PRO A 188 14.50 0.31 -7.12
CA PRO A 188 13.80 -0.65 -6.27
C PRO A 188 14.69 -1.78 -5.76
N HIS A 189 15.81 -2.07 -6.41
CA HIS A 189 16.72 -3.14 -5.99
C HIS A 189 17.50 -2.84 -4.71
N THR A 190 17.54 -1.57 -4.29
CA THR A 190 18.22 -1.13 -3.07
C THR A 190 17.27 -0.82 -1.92
N ALA A 191 15.95 -0.93 -2.12
CA ALA A 191 14.95 -0.51 -1.15
C ALA A 191 15.07 -1.26 0.19
N VAL A 192 15.32 -2.58 0.17
CA VAL A 192 15.48 -3.39 1.38
C VAL A 192 16.72 -2.96 2.17
N GLU A 193 17.83 -2.64 1.47
CA GLU A 193 19.06 -2.17 2.08
C GLU A 193 18.90 -0.76 2.66
N ASN A 194 18.22 0.13 1.93
CA ASN A 194 18.08 1.54 2.31
C ASN A 194 17.07 1.77 3.44
N TRP A 195 15.98 0.97 3.49
CA TRP A 195 14.90 1.18 4.47
C TRP A 195 14.95 0.24 5.67
N GLY A 196 15.59 -0.92 5.53
CA GLY A 196 15.49 -2.02 6.47
C GLY A 196 14.19 -2.81 6.32
N ILE A 197 14.30 -4.13 6.49
CA ILE A 197 13.15 -5.03 6.32
C ILE A 197 12.06 -4.79 7.38
N GLU A 198 12.44 -4.31 8.55
CA GLU A 198 11.57 -4.01 9.67
C GLU A 198 10.61 -2.85 9.40
N ARG A 199 10.86 -2.05 8.35
CA ARG A 199 9.98 -0.96 7.91
C ARG A 199 9.12 -1.32 6.71
N ILE A 200 9.38 -2.46 6.04
CA ILE A 200 8.60 -2.90 4.88
C ILE A 200 7.42 -3.75 5.36
N PHE A 201 6.22 -3.17 5.35
CA PHE A 201 5.02 -3.83 5.86
C PHE A 201 4.14 -4.43 4.78
N PHE A 202 4.30 -3.97 3.55
CA PHE A 202 3.54 -4.43 2.41
C PHE A 202 4.34 -4.24 1.12
N CYS A 203 4.09 -5.07 0.11
CA CYS A 203 4.79 -4.97 -1.18
C CYS A 203 3.81 -4.98 -2.36
N HIS A 204 4.05 -4.09 -3.32
CA HIS A 204 3.47 -4.14 -4.66
C HIS A 204 4.50 -4.67 -5.65
N ALA A 205 4.14 -5.74 -6.38
CA ALA A 205 4.89 -6.16 -7.56
C ALA A 205 4.37 -5.42 -8.78
N ARG A 206 5.21 -4.58 -9.36
CA ARG A 206 4.89 -3.73 -10.49
C ARG A 206 6.09 -3.60 -11.41
N ASN A 207 5.90 -3.78 -12.71
CA ASN A 207 6.97 -3.60 -13.68
C ASN A 207 6.57 -2.60 -14.77
N LEU A 208 7.56 -1.96 -15.33
CA LEU A 208 7.37 -0.91 -16.34
C LEU A 208 8.61 -0.78 -17.21
N VAL A 209 8.42 -0.18 -18.37
CA VAL A 209 9.50 0.27 -19.28
C VAL A 209 9.53 1.77 -19.27
N ARG A 210 10.69 2.37 -19.03
CA ARG A 210 10.88 3.82 -19.16
C ARG A 210 11.35 4.18 -20.55
N HIS A 211 10.66 5.13 -21.17
CA HIS A 211 10.98 5.63 -22.51
C HIS A 211 11.75 6.96 -22.50
N GLY A 212 11.85 7.61 -21.32
CA GLY A 212 12.52 8.88 -21.17
C GLY A 212 12.70 9.30 -19.71
N PRO A 213 13.26 10.49 -19.47
CA PRO A 213 13.55 10.99 -18.13
C PRO A 213 12.30 11.50 -17.39
N SER A 214 11.22 11.80 -18.11
CA SER A 214 9.98 12.26 -17.50
C SER A 214 9.22 11.08 -16.88
N PHE A 215 8.62 11.29 -15.72
CA PHE A 215 7.83 10.27 -15.06
C PHE A 215 6.54 9.89 -15.85
N GLN A 216 6.18 10.60 -16.90
CA GLN A 216 5.09 10.22 -17.83
C GLN A 216 5.58 9.39 -19.02
N GLU A 217 6.88 9.30 -19.24
CA GLU A 217 7.46 8.56 -20.36
C GLU A 217 7.73 7.12 -19.91
N TYR A 218 6.69 6.43 -19.48
CA TYR A 218 6.75 5.01 -19.13
C TYR A 218 5.51 4.27 -19.62
N GLU A 219 5.64 2.97 -19.68
CA GLU A 219 4.58 2.03 -20.00
C GLU A 219 4.53 0.92 -18.95
N GLU A 220 3.34 0.64 -18.44
CA GLU A 220 3.11 -0.52 -17.57
C GLU A 220 3.16 -1.80 -18.39
N VAL A 221 3.85 -2.81 -17.88
CA VAL A 221 4.04 -4.09 -18.57
C VAL A 221 3.84 -5.27 -17.60
N PRO A 222 3.67 -6.51 -18.12
CA PRO A 222 3.70 -7.71 -17.27
C PRO A 222 4.97 -7.79 -16.43
N LEU A 223 4.89 -8.44 -15.27
CA LEU A 223 5.97 -8.46 -14.26
C LEU A 223 7.31 -8.99 -14.78
N ASP A 224 7.30 -9.84 -15.80
CA ASP A 224 8.49 -10.47 -16.39
C ASP A 224 9.06 -9.71 -17.61
N SER A 225 8.50 -8.55 -17.97
CA SER A 225 8.74 -7.90 -19.27
C SER A 225 9.28 -6.47 -19.17
N GLY A 226 9.51 -5.92 -17.98
CA GLY A 226 9.95 -4.53 -17.79
C GLY A 226 11.42 -4.35 -17.43
N ASP A 227 11.76 -3.12 -17.11
CA ASP A 227 13.11 -2.70 -16.75
C ASP A 227 13.51 -3.11 -15.33
N VAL A 228 12.54 -3.41 -14.46
CA VAL A 228 12.79 -3.82 -13.08
C VAL A 228 13.01 -5.33 -13.01
N ASP A 229 14.14 -5.76 -12.45
CA ASP A 229 14.38 -7.16 -12.12
C ASP A 229 13.56 -7.59 -10.89
N ILE A 230 12.31 -7.95 -11.13
CA ILE A 230 11.37 -8.41 -10.09
C ILE A 230 11.93 -9.62 -9.35
N ALA A 231 12.66 -10.52 -10.04
CA ALA A 231 13.26 -11.70 -9.40
C ALA A 231 14.31 -11.30 -8.36
N ARG A 232 15.12 -10.28 -8.65
CA ARG A 232 16.08 -9.72 -7.69
C ARG A 232 15.36 -9.07 -6.51
N CYS A 233 14.30 -8.29 -6.76
CA CYS A 233 13.51 -7.66 -5.69
C CYS A 233 12.90 -8.71 -4.74
N VAL A 234 12.28 -9.76 -5.28
CA VAL A 234 11.67 -10.84 -4.49
C VAL A 234 12.75 -11.61 -3.69
N ARG A 235 13.92 -11.88 -4.29
CA ARG A 235 15.03 -12.52 -3.58
C ARG A 235 15.52 -11.67 -2.41
N SER A 236 15.74 -10.37 -2.62
CA SER A 236 16.18 -9.46 -1.55
C SER A 236 15.21 -9.44 -0.37
N LEU A 237 13.90 -9.46 -0.64
CA LEU A 237 12.87 -9.58 0.40
C LEU A 237 12.97 -10.91 1.15
N ALA A 238 13.10 -12.03 0.43
CA ALA A 238 13.17 -13.36 1.03
C ALA A 238 14.45 -13.54 1.87
N GLU A 239 15.61 -13.12 1.36
CA GLU A 239 16.89 -13.16 2.06
C GLU A 239 16.92 -12.30 3.32
N ALA A 240 16.20 -11.15 3.31
CA ALA A 240 16.03 -10.30 4.47
C ALA A 240 14.98 -10.82 5.48
N GLY A 241 14.30 -11.93 5.18
CA GLY A 241 13.33 -12.55 6.08
C GLY A 241 11.93 -11.93 6.02
N TYR A 242 11.56 -11.24 4.92
CA TYR A 242 10.20 -10.74 4.75
C TYR A 242 9.18 -11.88 4.74
N ASP A 243 8.23 -11.83 5.65
CA ASP A 243 7.14 -12.82 5.79
C ASP A 243 5.75 -12.27 5.40
N GLY A 244 5.71 -11.01 4.96
CA GLY A 244 4.51 -10.31 4.54
C GLY A 244 4.01 -10.72 3.15
N VAL A 245 3.08 -9.94 2.64
CA VAL A 245 2.39 -10.19 1.36
C VAL A 245 2.91 -9.28 0.26
N ILE A 246 3.09 -9.85 -0.93
CA ILE A 246 3.34 -9.14 -2.17
C ILE A 246 2.10 -9.26 -3.07
N VAL A 247 1.64 -8.15 -3.63
CA VAL A 247 0.46 -8.07 -4.48
C VAL A 247 0.86 -7.53 -5.85
N PRO A 248 0.53 -8.24 -6.96
CA PRO A 248 0.76 -7.72 -8.30
C PRO A 248 -0.25 -6.62 -8.64
N GLU A 249 0.25 -5.53 -9.24
CA GLU A 249 -0.57 -4.41 -9.69
C GLU A 249 -0.06 -3.83 -11.01
N HIS A 250 -0.88 -3.02 -11.68
CA HIS A 250 -0.51 -2.28 -12.90
C HIS A 250 0.18 -3.13 -13.97
N LEU A 251 -0.46 -4.22 -14.37
CA LEU A 251 0.17 -5.26 -15.21
C LEU A 251 0.29 -4.93 -16.71
N GLY A 252 -0.14 -3.73 -17.11
CA GLY A 252 -0.06 -3.29 -18.49
C GLY A 252 -0.94 -4.05 -19.48
N GLU A 253 -0.76 -3.77 -20.77
CA GLU A 253 -1.49 -4.46 -21.84
C GLU A 253 -1.03 -5.93 -21.93
N GLY A 254 -1.99 -6.83 -21.98
CA GLY A 254 -1.73 -8.28 -22.04
C GLY A 254 -1.37 -8.96 -20.71
N GLY A 255 -1.19 -8.19 -19.63
CA GLY A 255 -0.96 -8.75 -18.31
C GLY A 255 -2.24 -9.28 -17.65
N SER A 256 -2.14 -10.37 -16.89
CA SER A 256 -3.24 -10.91 -16.09
C SER A 256 -2.78 -11.13 -14.64
N ILE A 257 -3.72 -11.00 -13.70
CA ILE A 257 -3.46 -11.26 -12.27
C ILE A 257 -3.02 -12.71 -12.07
N SER A 258 -3.63 -13.67 -12.78
CA SER A 258 -3.29 -15.11 -12.65
C SER A 258 -1.84 -15.38 -13.07
N ASP A 259 -1.40 -14.79 -14.20
CA ASP A 259 -0.03 -14.99 -14.69
C ASP A 259 0.99 -14.31 -13.77
N ALA A 260 0.68 -13.10 -13.30
CA ALA A 260 1.52 -12.39 -12.35
C ALA A 260 1.68 -13.14 -11.01
N VAL A 261 0.58 -13.69 -10.49
CA VAL A 261 0.61 -14.56 -9.29
C VAL A 261 1.44 -15.82 -9.53
N ALA A 262 1.25 -16.49 -10.67
CA ALA A 262 2.03 -17.69 -11.02
C ALA A 262 3.52 -17.37 -11.13
N TYR A 263 3.87 -16.22 -11.73
CA TYR A 263 5.26 -15.76 -11.83
C TYR A 263 5.86 -15.48 -10.45
N LEU A 264 5.18 -14.74 -9.57
CA LEU A 264 5.66 -14.47 -8.21
C LEU A 264 5.85 -15.75 -7.39
N LYS A 265 4.88 -16.67 -7.43
CA LYS A 265 5.00 -17.97 -6.74
C LYS A 265 6.22 -18.75 -7.22
N LYS A 266 6.44 -18.81 -8.54
CA LYS A 266 7.62 -19.47 -9.10
C LYS A 266 8.94 -18.86 -8.59
N LEU A 267 8.99 -17.54 -8.43
CA LEU A 267 10.18 -16.86 -7.88
C LEU A 267 10.40 -17.18 -6.41
N ILE A 268 9.33 -17.26 -5.63
CA ILE A 268 9.37 -17.55 -4.19
C ILE A 268 9.74 -19.01 -3.93
N ASP A 269 9.16 -19.95 -4.69
CA ASP A 269 9.38 -21.40 -4.51
C ASP A 269 10.72 -21.87 -5.09
N GLY A 270 11.29 -21.14 -6.02
CA GLY A 270 12.53 -21.49 -6.74
C GLY A 270 13.79 -20.78 -6.24
N GLY A 271 13.69 -19.98 -5.16
CA GLY A 271 14.79 -19.23 -4.53
C GLY A 271 15.56 -20.00 -3.47
#